data_dd6697f163a2039c38a8b98e8b19be5d
#
_entry.id   dd6697f163a2039c38a8b98e8b19be5d
#
_cell.length_a   1.000
_cell.length_b   1.000
_cell.length_c   1.000
_cell.angle_alpha   90.00
_cell.angle_beta   90.00
_cell.angle_gamma   90.00
#
_symmetry.space_group_name_H-M   'P 1'
#
loop_
_entity.id
_entity.type
_entity.pdbx_description
1 polymer ?
#
loop_
_entity_poly.entity_id
_entity_poly.type
_entity_poly.pdbx_seq_one_letter_code
_entity_poly.pdbx_strand_id
1 'polypeptide(L)'
;ENTINPALAETFAYQETQSVAPLQIVTEIAGGLWLCGMVVLLILALVSMIKLRLCVREAVLYRENIYICDAVKSPFILGIIRPRIYLSSSLSEEEMAYIIAHESAHLKRKDHLWKPFGYLLLCIYWFNPLCWVAYIMLCKDIELACDEKVIRDMNFEDKKKYSRVL
;
A
#
# COMPACT_ATOMS: atom_id res chain seq x y z
N GLU A 1 -51.43 -41.81 22.52
CA GLU A 1 -50.10 -42.18 21.98
C GLU A 1 -50.05 -41.71 20.52
N ASN A 2 -49.42 -40.54 20.31
CA ASN A 2 -49.15 -40.06 18.95
C ASN A 2 -47.89 -40.79 18.44
N THR A 3 -48.05 -41.93 17.82
CA THR A 3 -47.00 -42.59 17.06
C THR A 3 -46.84 -41.86 15.75
N ILE A 4 -45.89 -40.92 15.68
CA ILE A 4 -45.47 -40.31 14.42
C ILE A 4 -44.94 -41.45 13.54
N ASN A 5 -45.57 -41.65 12.36
CA ASN A 5 -45.17 -42.64 11.39
C ASN A 5 -43.68 -42.48 11.05
N PRO A 6 -42.84 -43.50 11.32
CA PRO A 6 -41.39 -43.41 11.12
C PRO A 6 -41.00 -43.01 9.67
N ALA A 7 -41.82 -43.40 8.68
CA ALA A 7 -41.62 -43.03 7.28
C ALA A 7 -41.77 -41.51 7.03
N LEU A 8 -42.63 -40.83 7.80
CA LEU A 8 -42.76 -39.36 7.73
C LEU A 8 -41.58 -38.70 8.41
N ALA A 9 -41.10 -39.23 9.53
CA ALA A 9 -39.93 -38.68 10.21
C ALA A 9 -38.65 -38.76 9.34
N GLU A 10 -38.45 -39.87 8.62
CA GLU A 10 -37.35 -40.02 7.65
C GLU A 10 -37.48 -39.06 6.47
N THR A 11 -38.71 -38.81 5.96
CA THR A 11 -38.93 -37.87 4.86
C THR A 11 -38.66 -36.43 5.26
N PHE A 12 -39.02 -36.02 6.47
CA PHE A 12 -38.70 -34.69 7.01
C PHE A 12 -37.20 -34.54 7.30
N ALA A 13 -36.54 -35.54 7.87
CA ALA A 13 -35.10 -35.55 8.09
C ALA A 13 -34.31 -35.50 6.78
N TYR A 14 -34.74 -36.20 5.73
CA TYR A 14 -34.12 -36.17 4.41
C TYR A 14 -34.28 -34.79 3.72
N GLN A 15 -35.43 -34.12 3.94
CA GLN A 15 -35.68 -32.80 3.38
C GLN A 15 -34.85 -31.69 4.06
N GLU A 16 -34.60 -31.81 5.38
CA GLU A 16 -33.71 -30.88 6.10
C GLU A 16 -32.23 -31.00 5.66
N THR A 17 -31.77 -32.18 5.27
CA THR A 17 -30.38 -32.39 4.83
C THR A 17 -30.10 -31.97 3.39
N GLN A 18 -31.13 -31.71 2.57
CA GLN A 18 -30.97 -31.33 1.16
C GLN A 18 -31.23 -29.86 0.85
N SER A 19 -31.77 -29.08 1.75
CA SER A 19 -31.92 -27.63 1.52
C SER A 19 -30.66 -26.88 1.96
N VAL A 20 -29.60 -26.93 1.14
CA VAL A 20 -28.57 -25.90 1.22
C VAL A 20 -29.28 -24.57 0.96
N ALA A 21 -29.46 -23.76 2.00
CA ALA A 21 -30.18 -22.50 1.87
C ALA A 21 -29.46 -21.66 0.77
N PRO A 22 -30.20 -21.17 -0.24
CA PRO A 22 -29.58 -20.42 -1.35
C PRO A 22 -28.73 -19.25 -0.84
N LEU A 23 -29.06 -18.71 0.33
CA LEU A 23 -28.28 -17.69 1.02
C LEU A 23 -26.87 -18.19 1.42
N GLN A 24 -26.73 -19.45 1.81
CA GLN A 24 -25.45 -20.04 2.19
C GLN A 24 -24.50 -20.14 0.98
N ILE A 25 -25.02 -20.56 -0.16
CA ILE A 25 -24.25 -20.62 -1.42
C ILE A 25 -23.78 -19.22 -1.83
N VAL A 26 -24.67 -18.23 -1.74
CA VAL A 26 -24.33 -16.84 -2.09
C VAL A 26 -23.25 -16.28 -1.16
N THR A 27 -23.32 -16.54 0.15
CA THR A 27 -22.30 -16.07 1.10
C THR A 27 -20.96 -16.74 0.90
N GLU A 28 -20.92 -18.03 0.56
CA GLU A 28 -19.67 -18.74 0.25
C GLU A 28 -19.01 -18.22 -1.04
N ILE A 29 -19.79 -18.01 -2.10
CA ILE A 29 -19.28 -17.43 -3.36
C ILE A 29 -18.79 -16.00 -3.14
N ALA A 30 -19.54 -15.17 -2.44
CA ALA A 30 -19.15 -13.79 -2.14
C ALA A 30 -17.88 -13.73 -1.29
N GLY A 31 -17.77 -14.61 -0.28
CA GLY A 31 -16.55 -14.73 0.55
C GLY A 31 -15.35 -15.19 -0.24
N GLY A 32 -15.51 -16.17 -1.12
CA GLY A 32 -14.46 -16.63 -2.03
C GLY A 32 -13.98 -15.55 -2.99
N LEU A 33 -14.91 -14.80 -3.59
CA LEU A 33 -14.58 -13.68 -4.47
C LEU A 33 -13.85 -12.56 -3.72
N TRP A 34 -14.31 -12.22 -2.52
CA TRP A 34 -13.67 -11.24 -1.65
C TRP A 34 -12.24 -11.64 -1.31
N LEU A 35 -12.02 -12.89 -0.89
CA LEU A 35 -10.69 -13.40 -0.55
C LEU A 35 -9.77 -13.41 -1.78
N CYS A 36 -10.28 -13.82 -2.94
CA CYS A 36 -9.53 -13.83 -4.19
C CYS A 36 -9.03 -12.42 -4.56
N GLY A 37 -9.90 -11.42 -4.52
CA GLY A 37 -9.52 -10.03 -4.81
C GLY A 37 -8.46 -9.48 -3.82
N MET A 38 -8.61 -9.78 -2.53
CA MET A 38 -7.62 -9.42 -1.51
C MET A 38 -6.25 -10.06 -1.80
N VAL A 39 -6.22 -11.36 -2.08
CA VAL A 39 -4.98 -12.10 -2.39
C VAL A 39 -4.32 -11.55 -3.65
N VAL A 40 -5.07 -11.25 -4.70
CA VAL A 40 -4.54 -10.65 -5.93
C VAL A 40 -3.84 -9.32 -5.64
N LEU A 41 -4.46 -8.42 -4.88
CA LEU A 41 -3.85 -7.13 -4.53
C LEU A 41 -2.59 -7.29 -3.68
N LEU A 42 -2.58 -8.23 -2.73
CA LEU A 42 -1.38 -8.54 -1.93
C LEU A 42 -0.25 -9.11 -2.79
N ILE A 43 -0.54 -9.98 -3.74
CA ILE A 43 0.45 -10.51 -4.69
C ILE A 43 1.02 -9.38 -5.55
N LEU A 44 0.19 -8.49 -6.08
CA LEU A 44 0.64 -7.34 -6.86
C LEU A 44 1.57 -6.42 -6.05
N ALA A 45 1.24 -6.14 -4.79
CA ALA A 45 2.11 -5.39 -3.89
C ALA A 45 3.45 -6.10 -3.64
N LEU A 46 3.43 -7.41 -3.39
CA LEU A 46 4.63 -8.20 -3.17
C LEU A 46 5.54 -8.22 -4.41
N VAL A 47 4.97 -8.45 -5.59
CA VAL A 47 5.69 -8.41 -6.86
C VAL A 47 6.31 -7.04 -7.11
N SER A 48 5.57 -5.96 -6.84
CA SER A 48 6.08 -4.59 -6.95
C SER A 48 7.25 -4.33 -5.99
N MET A 49 7.12 -4.77 -4.73
CA MET A 49 8.22 -4.67 -3.75
C MET A 49 9.46 -5.47 -4.17
N ILE A 50 9.28 -6.69 -4.70
CA ILE A 50 10.40 -7.51 -5.17
C ILE A 50 11.11 -6.83 -6.35
N LYS A 51 10.35 -6.33 -7.35
CA LYS A 51 10.89 -5.58 -8.49
C LYS A 51 11.71 -4.38 -8.02
N LEU A 52 11.19 -3.61 -7.07
CA LEU A 52 11.90 -2.45 -6.51
C LEU A 52 13.20 -2.87 -5.82
N ARG A 53 13.17 -3.94 -5.01
CA ARG A 53 14.39 -4.47 -4.35
C ARG A 53 15.43 -4.97 -5.34
N LEU A 54 15.00 -5.60 -6.43
CA LEU A 54 15.92 -6.04 -7.49
C LEU A 54 16.52 -4.84 -8.23
N CYS A 55 15.73 -3.79 -8.48
CA CYS A 55 16.19 -2.57 -9.14
C CYS A 55 17.31 -1.88 -8.36
N VAL A 56 17.24 -1.86 -7.02
CA VAL A 56 18.23 -1.21 -6.17
C VAL A 56 19.34 -2.13 -5.67
N ARG A 57 19.48 -3.33 -6.22
CA ARG A 57 20.45 -4.32 -5.76
C ARG A 57 21.91 -3.83 -5.91
N GLU A 58 22.17 -3.04 -6.93
CA GLU A 58 23.51 -2.49 -7.25
C GLU A 58 23.73 -1.09 -6.66
N ALA A 59 22.84 -0.62 -5.77
CA ALA A 59 22.94 0.70 -5.18
C ALA A 59 24.16 0.81 -4.27
N VAL A 60 24.89 1.91 -4.40
CA VAL A 60 26.10 2.23 -3.63
C VAL A 60 25.74 3.14 -2.46
N LEU A 61 26.29 2.86 -1.29
CA LEU A 61 26.10 3.70 -0.10
C LEU A 61 26.79 5.06 -0.30
N TYR A 62 26.03 6.15 -0.20
CA TYR A 62 26.51 7.51 -0.28
C TYR A 62 26.77 8.11 1.12
N ARG A 63 25.76 8.08 2.00
CA ARG A 63 25.86 8.54 3.41
C ARG A 63 24.85 7.79 4.25
N GLU A 64 25.21 7.39 5.47
CA GLU A 64 24.33 6.76 6.46
C GLU A 64 23.31 5.78 5.85
N ASN A 65 22.06 6.25 5.59
CA ASN A 65 20.98 5.49 5.01
C ASN A 65 20.59 5.92 3.59
N ILE A 66 21.46 6.70 2.91
CA ILE A 66 21.25 7.23 1.55
C ILE A 66 22.08 6.41 0.57
N TYR A 67 21.45 5.92 -0.47
CA TYR A 67 22.03 5.09 -1.52
C TYR A 67 21.82 5.75 -2.89
N ILE A 68 22.82 5.65 -3.76
CA ILE A 68 22.77 6.12 -5.15
C ILE A 68 22.70 4.90 -6.08
N CYS A 69 21.84 4.96 -7.08
CA CYS A 69 21.67 3.91 -8.08
C CYS A 69 21.27 4.49 -9.43
N ASP A 70 21.96 4.06 -10.49
CA ASP A 70 21.69 4.49 -11.87
C ASP A 70 20.32 4.02 -12.40
N ALA A 71 19.85 2.88 -11.91
CA ALA A 71 18.56 2.32 -12.30
C ALA A 71 17.34 3.07 -11.73
N VAL A 72 17.58 4.00 -10.77
CA VAL A 72 16.53 4.78 -10.11
C VAL A 72 16.29 6.07 -10.88
N LYS A 73 15.09 6.26 -11.40
CA LYS A 73 14.68 7.49 -12.11
C LYS A 73 14.11 8.56 -11.18
N SER A 74 13.40 8.15 -10.15
CA SER A 74 12.79 9.04 -9.15
C SER A 74 13.21 8.62 -7.77
N PRO A 75 13.52 9.55 -6.86
CA PRO A 75 13.87 9.25 -5.47
C PRO A 75 12.74 8.49 -4.78
N PHE A 76 13.08 7.61 -3.84
CA PHE A 76 12.10 6.91 -3.01
C PHE A 76 12.74 6.29 -1.77
N ILE A 77 11.87 5.98 -0.79
CA ILE A 77 12.24 5.27 0.43
C ILE A 77 11.84 3.81 0.32
N LEU A 78 12.75 2.90 0.62
CA LEU A 78 12.50 1.47 0.67
C LEU A 78 12.88 0.88 2.03
N GLY A 79 11.97 0.08 2.58
CA GLY A 79 12.14 -0.63 3.85
C GLY A 79 11.19 -0.14 4.94
N ILE A 80 10.64 -1.10 5.70
CA ILE A 80 9.71 -0.83 6.81
C ILE A 80 10.48 -0.66 8.13
N ILE A 81 11.38 -1.60 8.45
CA ILE A 81 12.12 -1.61 9.72
C ILE A 81 13.38 -0.75 9.64
N ARG A 82 14.09 -0.80 8.51
CA ARG A 82 15.30 -0.02 8.23
C ARG A 82 15.13 0.72 6.92
N PRO A 83 14.40 1.85 6.94
CA PRO A 83 14.15 2.61 5.73
C PRO A 83 15.43 3.21 5.17
N ARG A 84 15.62 3.10 3.86
CA ARG A 84 16.76 3.62 3.10
C ARG A 84 16.25 4.52 2.00
N ILE A 85 16.93 5.64 1.79
CA ILE A 85 16.63 6.58 0.71
C ILE A 85 17.45 6.18 -0.51
N TYR A 86 16.81 6.05 -1.65
CA TYR A 86 17.48 5.78 -2.93
C TYR A 86 17.33 6.97 -3.86
N LEU A 87 18.46 7.43 -4.38
CA LEU A 87 18.58 8.60 -5.27
C LEU A 87 19.12 8.17 -6.63
N SER A 88 18.79 8.95 -7.66
CA SER A 88 19.41 8.82 -8.97
C SER A 88 20.84 9.39 -8.98
N SER A 89 21.75 8.74 -9.69
CA SER A 89 23.12 9.26 -9.92
C SER A 89 23.16 10.49 -10.82
N SER A 90 22.08 10.76 -11.57
CA SER A 90 22.02 11.91 -12.50
C SER A 90 21.73 13.25 -11.84
N LEU A 91 21.51 13.29 -10.52
CA LEU A 91 21.16 14.49 -9.78
C LEU A 91 22.42 15.33 -9.46
N SER A 92 22.29 16.65 -9.58
CA SER A 92 23.32 17.58 -9.11
C SER A 92 23.35 17.63 -7.56
N GLU A 93 24.45 18.12 -6.98
CA GLU A 93 24.59 18.22 -5.52
C GLU A 93 23.51 19.14 -4.88
N GLU A 94 23.14 20.23 -5.57
CA GLU A 94 22.07 21.12 -5.10
C GLU A 94 20.71 20.41 -5.10
N GLU A 95 20.38 19.69 -6.17
CA GLU A 95 19.13 18.92 -6.27
C GLU A 95 19.06 17.81 -5.23
N MET A 96 20.17 17.09 -5.01
CA MET A 96 20.26 16.07 -3.97
C MET A 96 19.94 16.64 -2.59
N ALA A 97 20.40 17.84 -2.26
CA ALA A 97 20.14 18.44 -0.96
C ALA A 97 18.64 18.69 -0.72
N TYR A 98 17.90 19.19 -1.71
CA TYR A 98 16.45 19.41 -1.62
C TYR A 98 15.68 18.09 -1.53
N ILE A 99 16.05 17.10 -2.34
CA ILE A 99 15.43 15.79 -2.35
C ILE A 99 15.69 15.05 -1.03
N ILE A 100 16.90 15.10 -0.50
CA ILE A 100 17.22 14.50 0.80
C ILE A 100 16.40 15.15 1.92
N ALA A 101 16.19 16.47 1.87
CA ALA A 101 15.35 17.17 2.84
C ALA A 101 13.91 16.67 2.77
N HIS A 102 13.34 16.50 1.56
CA HIS A 102 12.00 15.96 1.32
C HIS A 102 11.88 14.52 1.82
N GLU A 103 12.73 13.61 1.38
CA GLU A 103 12.71 12.20 1.78
C GLU A 103 12.95 12.03 3.30
N SER A 104 13.80 12.88 3.89
CA SER A 104 14.01 12.89 5.34
C SER A 104 12.78 13.35 6.12
N ALA A 105 11.98 14.26 5.55
CA ALA A 105 10.70 14.65 6.15
C ALA A 105 9.70 13.49 6.16
N HIS A 106 9.61 12.71 5.08
CA HIS A 106 8.83 11.46 5.04
C HIS A 106 9.28 10.46 6.11
N LEU A 107 10.59 10.27 6.29
CA LEU A 107 11.13 9.37 7.32
C LEU A 107 10.76 9.84 8.74
N LYS A 108 10.91 11.13 9.04
CA LYS A 108 10.56 11.71 10.35
C LYS A 108 9.07 11.56 10.67
N ARG A 109 8.21 11.61 9.67
CA ARG A 109 6.74 11.42 9.78
C ARG A 109 6.32 9.96 9.78
N LYS A 110 7.25 9.04 9.48
CA LYS A 110 6.98 7.59 9.34
C LYS A 110 5.99 7.26 8.20
N ASP A 111 6.00 8.04 7.13
CA ASP A 111 5.11 7.88 5.99
C ASP A 111 5.32 6.52 5.28
N HIS A 112 6.55 5.97 5.36
CA HIS A 112 6.90 4.62 4.92
C HIS A 112 6.16 3.49 5.67
N LEU A 113 5.47 3.80 6.79
CA LEU A 113 4.57 2.89 7.51
C LEU A 113 3.11 3.17 7.18
N TRP A 114 2.72 4.45 7.08
CA TRP A 114 1.34 4.85 6.86
C TRP A 114 0.83 4.49 5.45
N LYS A 115 1.66 4.67 4.40
CA LYS A 115 1.29 4.29 3.02
C LYS A 115 1.01 2.78 2.89
N PRO A 116 1.90 1.86 3.33
CA PRO A 116 1.59 0.43 3.32
C PRO A 116 0.40 0.03 4.20
N PHE A 117 0.22 0.67 5.36
CA PHE A 117 -0.93 0.41 6.22
C PHE A 117 -2.24 0.78 5.54
N GLY A 118 -2.32 1.97 4.92
CA GLY A 118 -3.48 2.38 4.12
C GLY A 118 -3.75 1.42 2.96
N TYR A 119 -2.69 0.92 2.30
CA TYR A 119 -2.83 -0.08 1.23
C TYR A 119 -3.37 -1.42 1.75
N LEU A 120 -2.96 -1.87 2.93
CA LEU A 120 -3.52 -3.09 3.56
C LEU A 120 -5.01 -2.94 3.83
N LEU A 121 -5.46 -1.79 4.34
CA LEU A 121 -6.89 -1.51 4.50
C LEU A 121 -7.61 -1.52 3.16
N LEU A 122 -7.00 -0.95 2.11
CA LEU A 122 -7.54 -1.00 0.76
C LEU A 122 -7.66 -2.46 0.25
N CYS A 123 -6.70 -3.34 0.54
CA CYS A 123 -6.78 -4.75 0.16
C CYS A 123 -7.97 -5.46 0.83
N ILE A 124 -8.29 -5.15 2.10
CA ILE A 124 -9.43 -5.73 2.82
C ILE A 124 -10.76 -5.24 2.24
N TYR A 125 -10.85 -3.94 1.92
CA TYR A 125 -12.06 -3.29 1.42
C TYR A 125 -12.00 -2.97 -0.08
N TRP A 126 -11.30 -3.79 -0.85
CA TRP A 126 -11.02 -3.55 -2.27
C TRP A 126 -12.27 -3.36 -3.14
N PHE A 127 -13.37 -3.99 -2.75
CA PHE A 127 -14.66 -3.89 -3.44
C PHE A 127 -15.38 -2.55 -3.22
N ASN A 128 -14.93 -1.74 -2.24
CA ASN A 128 -15.54 -0.45 -1.94
C ASN A 128 -14.80 0.70 -2.65
N PRO A 129 -15.41 1.39 -3.61
CA PRO A 129 -14.78 2.48 -4.34
C PRO A 129 -14.37 3.67 -3.47
N LEU A 130 -15.06 3.91 -2.34
CA LEU A 130 -14.69 4.97 -1.41
C LEU A 130 -13.33 4.72 -0.75
N CYS A 131 -12.96 3.46 -0.51
CA CYS A 131 -11.65 3.10 0.03
C CYS A 131 -10.51 3.42 -0.95
N TRP A 132 -10.74 3.29 -2.25
CA TRP A 132 -9.79 3.70 -3.29
C TRP A 132 -9.58 5.22 -3.28
N VAL A 133 -10.68 5.99 -3.23
CA VAL A 133 -10.62 7.44 -3.14
C VAL A 133 -9.90 7.87 -1.85
N ALA A 134 -10.26 7.29 -0.72
CA ALA A 134 -9.63 7.59 0.57
C ALA A 134 -8.11 7.30 0.55
N TYR A 135 -7.69 6.19 -0.05
CA TYR A 135 -6.27 5.86 -0.18
C TYR A 135 -5.51 6.84 -1.07
N ILE A 136 -6.11 7.25 -2.21
CA ILE A 136 -5.51 8.26 -3.09
C ILE A 136 -5.39 9.60 -2.37
N MET A 137 -6.41 10.01 -1.63
CA MET A 137 -6.38 11.24 -0.83
C MET A 137 -5.32 11.16 0.28
N LEU A 138 -5.23 10.04 1.00
CA LEU A 138 -4.18 9.81 2.00
C LEU A 138 -2.79 9.99 1.41
N CYS A 139 -2.51 9.43 0.22
CA CYS A 139 -1.22 9.60 -0.44
C CYS A 139 -0.95 11.06 -0.79
N LYS A 140 -1.93 11.79 -1.32
CA LYS A 140 -1.81 13.23 -1.63
C LYS A 140 -1.58 14.09 -0.39
N ASP A 141 -2.31 13.83 0.69
CA ASP A 141 -2.18 14.58 1.95
C ASP A 141 -0.79 14.35 2.57
N ILE A 142 -0.24 13.14 2.46
CA ILE A 142 1.11 12.83 2.90
C ILE A 142 2.13 13.67 2.13
N GLU A 143 2.03 13.76 0.79
CA GLU A 143 2.92 14.57 -0.04
C GLU A 143 2.81 16.05 0.30
N LEU A 144 1.59 16.61 0.30
CA LEU A 144 1.36 18.03 0.61
C LEU A 144 1.91 18.41 1.99
N ALA A 145 1.69 17.59 3.00
CA ALA A 145 2.19 17.86 4.33
C ALA A 145 3.70 17.67 4.45
N CYS A 146 4.34 16.87 3.58
CA CYS A 146 5.79 16.78 3.49
C CYS A 146 6.37 18.05 2.87
N ASP A 147 5.83 18.48 1.73
CA ASP A 147 6.21 19.70 1.04
C ASP A 147 6.07 20.92 1.96
N GLU A 148 4.92 21.08 2.61
CA GLU A 148 4.68 22.19 3.54
C GLU A 148 5.76 22.23 4.63
N LYS A 149 6.12 21.08 5.18
CA LYS A 149 7.13 21.00 6.23
C LYS A 149 8.52 21.39 5.74
N VAL A 150 8.88 21.00 4.51
CA VAL A 150 10.20 21.30 3.93
C VAL A 150 10.30 22.78 3.56
N ILE A 151 9.28 23.35 2.93
CA ILE A 151 9.28 24.73 2.46
C ILE A 151 9.05 25.77 3.57
N ARG A 152 8.59 25.37 4.76
CA ARG A 152 8.22 26.30 5.85
C ARG A 152 9.36 27.27 6.19
N ASP A 153 10.56 26.73 6.32
CA ASP A 153 11.73 27.48 6.79
C ASP A 153 12.63 27.98 5.64
N MET A 154 12.20 27.79 4.37
CA MET A 154 12.94 28.23 3.18
C MET A 154 12.63 29.69 2.83
N ASN A 155 13.63 30.40 2.31
CA ASN A 155 13.44 31.72 1.68
C ASN A 155 12.75 31.59 0.32
N PHE A 156 12.38 32.72 -0.31
CA PHE A 156 11.63 32.73 -1.57
C PHE A 156 12.39 32.07 -2.74
N GLU A 157 13.69 32.33 -2.84
CA GLU A 157 14.54 31.78 -3.92
C GLU A 157 14.72 30.27 -3.77
N ASP A 158 14.90 29.78 -2.56
CA ASP A 158 15.01 28.35 -2.29
C ASP A 158 13.68 27.62 -2.56
N LYS A 159 12.55 28.22 -2.22
CA LYS A 159 11.22 27.67 -2.57
C LYS A 159 11.03 27.50 -4.08
N LYS A 160 11.52 28.49 -4.86
CA LYS A 160 11.45 28.42 -6.33
C LYS A 160 12.37 27.33 -6.90
N LYS A 161 13.56 27.17 -6.34
CA LYS A 161 14.48 26.07 -6.73
C LYS A 161 13.89 24.70 -6.36
N TYR A 162 13.40 24.55 -5.14
CA TYR A 162 12.74 23.33 -4.66
C TYR A 162 11.59 22.88 -5.56
N SER A 163 10.70 23.81 -5.92
CA SER A 163 9.56 23.54 -6.81
C SER A 163 9.92 23.13 -8.24
N ARG A 164 11.18 23.31 -8.67
CA ARG A 164 11.65 22.87 -10.00
C ARG A 164 12.28 21.47 -9.96
N VAL A 165 12.69 21.04 -8.81
CA VAL A 165 13.39 19.76 -8.60
C VAL A 165 12.39 18.62 -8.35
N LEU A 166 11.24 18.90 -7.75
CA LEU A 166 10.14 17.96 -7.49
C LEU A 166 9.05 18.02 -8.56
#